data_abccc7805d175d7d8c2d302d8f616124
#
_entry.id   abccc7805d175d7d8c2d302d8f616124
#
_cell.length_a   1.000
_cell.length_b   1.000
_cell.length_c   1.000
_cell.angle_alpha   90.00
_cell.angle_beta   90.00
_cell.angle_gamma   90.00
#
_symmetry.space_group_name_H-M   'P 1'
#
loop_
_entity.id
_entity.type
_entity.pdbx_description
1 polymer ?
#
loop_
_entity_poly.entity_id
_entity_poly.type
_entity_poly.pdbx_seq_one_letter_code
_entity_poly.pdbx_strand_id
1 'polypeptide(L)'
;MIEIRFHGRGGQGVVIASEVLADASFREGKRVQSFPAFGVERRGAPVMAFTRVNDKPIRIRCQIYEPDHIVILDPTLLEVMDVTAGLKPGGWILLNSADPPESYGLQDRFRVGTVDANRVAFKYRLGPRNAPIVNTAILGAFARVTGLVGLEALCNAVRDAVPIRPDENVKAVREAFESVRATQEDKS
;
A
#
# COMPACT_ATOMS: atom_id res chain seq x y z
N MET A 1 -17.73 3.19 -2.86
CA MET A 1 -16.82 2.73 -1.78
C MET A 1 -15.66 2.04 -2.45
N ILE A 2 -14.47 2.39 -2.07
CA ILE A 2 -13.21 1.77 -2.55
C ILE A 2 -12.65 0.93 -1.40
N GLU A 3 -12.26 -0.29 -1.71
CA GLU A 3 -11.75 -1.27 -0.76
C GLU A 3 -10.32 -1.67 -1.12
N ILE A 4 -9.41 -1.52 -0.17
CA ILE A 4 -7.98 -1.77 -0.35
C ILE A 4 -7.53 -2.87 0.61
N ARG A 5 -6.78 -3.84 0.11
CA ARG A 5 -6.17 -4.91 0.90
C ARG A 5 -4.66 -4.80 0.85
N PHE A 6 -4.06 -4.76 2.02
CA PHE A 6 -2.61 -4.73 2.21
C PHE A 6 -2.12 -6.12 2.59
N HIS A 7 -1.02 -6.54 1.96
CA HIS A 7 -0.32 -7.78 2.27
C HIS A 7 1.13 -7.49 2.66
N GLY A 8 1.61 -8.18 3.66
CA GLY A 8 3.00 -8.12 4.09
C GLY A 8 3.29 -9.20 5.12
N ARG A 9 4.41 -9.05 5.82
CA ARG A 9 4.79 -9.95 6.92
C ARG A 9 4.76 -9.22 8.25
N GLY A 10 4.53 -9.96 9.32
CA GLY A 10 4.56 -9.43 10.68
C GLY A 10 5.87 -8.68 10.97
N GLY A 11 5.74 -7.42 11.38
CA GLY A 11 6.84 -6.48 11.60
C GLY A 11 7.12 -5.51 10.45
N GLN A 12 6.48 -5.64 9.28
CA GLN A 12 6.66 -4.71 8.15
C GLN A 12 5.75 -3.47 8.22
N GLY A 13 4.88 -3.36 9.23
CA GLY A 13 4.02 -2.19 9.42
C GLY A 13 2.82 -2.11 8.45
N VAL A 14 2.26 -3.27 8.07
CA VAL A 14 1.10 -3.37 7.17
C VAL A 14 -0.11 -2.61 7.73
N VAL A 15 -0.38 -2.76 9.03
CA VAL A 15 -1.48 -2.07 9.72
C VAL A 15 -1.26 -0.56 9.71
N ILE A 16 -0.03 -0.11 10.00
CA ILE A 16 0.31 1.32 9.96
C ILE A 16 0.09 1.89 8.55
N ALA A 17 0.48 1.16 7.49
CA ALA A 17 0.21 1.61 6.12
C ALA A 17 -1.29 1.80 5.86
N SER A 18 -2.12 0.85 6.30
CA SER A 18 -3.57 0.93 6.13
C SER A 18 -4.20 2.09 6.91
N GLU A 19 -3.72 2.35 8.12
CA GLU A 19 -4.17 3.46 8.97
C GLU A 19 -3.77 4.83 8.42
N VAL A 20 -2.53 4.96 7.96
CA VAL A 20 -2.03 6.20 7.34
C VAL A 20 -2.81 6.55 6.07
N LEU A 21 -3.09 5.55 5.21
CA LEU A 21 -3.93 5.78 4.03
C LEU A 21 -5.34 6.22 4.41
N ALA A 22 -5.93 5.61 5.45
CA ALA A 22 -7.23 6.00 5.95
C ALA A 22 -7.22 7.44 6.48
N ASP A 23 -6.23 7.82 7.29
CA ASP A 23 -6.10 9.18 7.83
C ASP A 23 -5.93 10.21 6.70
N ALA A 24 -5.08 9.93 5.72
CA ALA A 24 -4.89 10.80 4.55
C ALA A 24 -6.21 11.02 3.79
N SER A 25 -6.97 9.95 3.56
CA SER A 25 -8.27 10.03 2.90
C SER A 25 -9.31 10.77 3.75
N PHE A 26 -9.27 10.61 5.08
CA PHE A 26 -10.14 11.33 6.01
C PHE A 26 -9.88 12.84 5.97
N ARG A 27 -8.63 13.27 5.87
CA ARG A 27 -8.24 14.68 5.72
C ARG A 27 -8.80 15.33 4.45
N GLU A 28 -9.09 14.53 3.43
CA GLU A 28 -9.77 14.97 2.20
C GLU A 28 -11.30 14.86 2.29
N GLY A 29 -11.85 14.69 3.48
CA GLY A 29 -13.29 14.70 3.74
C GLY A 29 -13.98 13.36 3.49
N LYS A 30 -13.24 12.28 3.23
CA LYS A 30 -13.81 10.94 3.05
C LYS A 30 -14.22 10.31 4.38
N ARG A 31 -15.11 9.34 4.32
CA ARG A 31 -15.40 8.40 5.40
C ARG A 31 -14.50 7.19 5.23
N VAL A 32 -13.85 6.78 6.30
CA VAL A 32 -12.82 5.74 6.24
C VAL A 32 -13.03 4.69 7.31
N GLN A 33 -12.52 3.51 7.05
CA GLN A 33 -12.40 2.42 8.01
C GLN A 33 -11.09 1.70 7.74
N SER A 34 -10.27 1.51 8.76
CA SER A 34 -9.05 0.72 8.70
C SER A 34 -9.06 -0.31 9.83
N PHE A 35 -8.62 -1.53 9.53
CA PHE A 35 -8.57 -2.61 10.51
C PHE A 35 -7.62 -3.73 10.03
N PRO A 36 -6.95 -4.43 10.97
CA PRO A 36 -6.15 -5.61 10.65
C PRO A 36 -7.05 -6.82 10.36
N ALA A 37 -6.52 -7.79 9.60
CA ALA A 37 -7.08 -9.13 9.60
C ALA A 37 -6.79 -9.76 10.97
N PHE A 38 -7.83 -10.23 11.65
CA PHE A 38 -7.67 -10.92 12.92
C PHE A 38 -7.08 -12.33 12.70
N GLY A 39 -5.99 -12.63 13.36
CA GLY A 39 -5.30 -13.94 13.29
C GLY A 39 -4.16 -14.03 14.29
N VAL A 40 -3.45 -15.16 14.29
CA VAL A 40 -2.26 -15.32 15.13
C VAL A 40 -1.09 -14.60 14.47
N GLU A 41 -0.89 -13.35 14.83
CA GLU A 41 0.23 -12.54 14.35
C GLU A 41 1.54 -13.08 14.93
N ARG A 42 2.44 -13.51 14.04
CA ARG A 42 3.82 -13.86 14.39
C ARG A 42 4.77 -13.08 13.51
N ARG A 43 5.91 -12.69 14.04
CA ARG A 43 6.97 -12.04 13.27
C ARG A 43 7.32 -12.88 12.03
N GLY A 44 7.30 -12.26 10.84
CA GLY A 44 7.57 -12.92 9.57
C GLY A 44 6.43 -13.72 8.96
N ALA A 45 5.35 -14.02 9.70
CA ALA A 45 4.17 -14.64 9.12
C ALA A 45 3.40 -13.68 8.20
N PRO A 46 2.69 -14.20 7.18
CA PRO A 46 1.81 -13.36 6.36
C PRO A 46 0.77 -12.65 7.22
N VAL A 47 0.60 -11.35 7.00
CA VAL A 47 -0.41 -10.51 7.65
C VAL A 47 -1.13 -9.68 6.62
N MET A 48 -2.39 -9.35 6.90
CA MET A 48 -3.22 -8.47 6.08
C MET A 48 -3.78 -7.33 6.90
N ALA A 49 -4.00 -6.20 6.25
CA ALA A 49 -4.80 -5.10 6.77
C ALA A 49 -5.70 -4.55 5.66
N PHE A 50 -6.71 -3.83 6.06
CA PHE A 50 -7.77 -3.37 5.16
C PHE A 50 -8.04 -1.89 5.37
N THR A 51 -8.31 -1.20 4.26
CA THR A 51 -8.82 0.18 4.28
C THR A 51 -10.05 0.29 3.39
N ARG A 52 -11.11 0.92 3.89
CA ARG A 52 -12.29 1.34 3.12
C ARG A 52 -12.33 2.85 3.06
N VAL A 53 -12.59 3.38 1.89
CA VAL A 53 -12.75 4.81 1.62
C VAL A 53 -14.09 5.04 0.93
N ASN A 54 -14.90 5.95 1.43
CA ASN A 54 -16.22 6.24 0.87
C ASN A 54 -16.61 7.71 1.09
N ASP A 55 -17.56 8.21 0.31
CA ASP A 55 -18.17 9.53 0.54
C ASP A 55 -19.27 9.49 1.62
N LYS A 56 -19.84 8.32 1.86
CA LYS A 56 -20.93 8.09 2.82
C LYS A 56 -20.44 7.25 4.00
N PRO A 57 -21.11 7.32 5.17
CA PRO A 57 -20.77 6.51 6.33
C PRO A 57 -20.66 5.02 6.02
N ILE A 58 -19.60 4.37 6.49
CA ILE A 58 -19.33 2.95 6.30
C ILE A 58 -19.91 2.17 7.49
N ARG A 59 -20.84 1.25 7.21
CA ARG A 59 -21.51 0.44 8.24
C ARG A 59 -21.12 -1.05 8.21
N ILE A 60 -20.37 -1.46 7.20
CA ILE A 60 -19.89 -2.84 7.01
C ILE A 60 -18.80 -3.14 8.02
N ARG A 61 -18.80 -4.33 8.63
CA ARG A 61 -17.81 -4.77 9.63
C ARG A 61 -17.16 -6.13 9.31
N CYS A 62 -17.30 -6.63 8.08
CA CYS A 62 -16.61 -7.84 7.62
C CYS A 62 -15.24 -7.52 7.02
N GLN A 63 -14.43 -8.56 6.79
CA GLN A 63 -13.19 -8.44 6.01
C GLN A 63 -13.51 -8.06 4.56
N ILE A 64 -12.46 -7.59 3.84
CA ILE A 64 -12.56 -7.28 2.42
C ILE A 64 -12.17 -8.53 1.62
N TYR A 65 -13.14 -9.14 0.98
CA TYR A 65 -12.97 -10.32 0.14
C TYR A 65 -12.75 -9.95 -1.33
N GLU A 66 -13.35 -8.87 -1.80
CA GLU A 66 -13.26 -8.39 -3.19
C GLU A 66 -12.69 -6.97 -3.24
N PRO A 67 -11.37 -6.80 -3.05
CA PRO A 67 -10.75 -5.48 -3.04
C PRO A 67 -10.77 -4.82 -4.43
N ASP A 68 -10.82 -3.49 -4.46
CA ASP A 68 -10.60 -2.70 -5.66
C ASP A 68 -9.10 -2.55 -5.95
N HIS A 69 -8.26 -2.55 -4.92
CA HIS A 69 -6.80 -2.45 -5.04
C HIS A 69 -6.09 -3.31 -4.00
N ILE A 70 -4.88 -3.74 -4.35
CA ILE A 70 -4.00 -4.52 -3.47
C ILE A 70 -2.63 -3.85 -3.38
N VAL A 71 -2.09 -3.79 -2.16
CA VAL A 71 -0.72 -3.32 -1.88
C VAL A 71 0.07 -4.45 -1.25
N ILE A 72 1.22 -4.78 -1.81
CA ILE A 72 2.07 -5.90 -1.40
C ILE A 72 3.43 -5.36 -0.95
N LEU A 73 3.67 -5.39 0.38
CA LEU A 73 4.92 -4.91 0.97
C LEU A 73 6.07 -5.93 0.79
N ASP A 74 5.73 -7.21 0.62
CA ASP A 74 6.68 -8.29 0.45
C ASP A 74 6.27 -9.17 -0.76
N PRO A 75 6.96 -9.06 -1.90
CA PRO A 75 6.60 -9.76 -3.11
C PRO A 75 6.75 -11.28 -3.01
N THR A 76 7.52 -11.81 -2.04
CA THR A 76 7.62 -13.26 -1.81
C THR A 76 6.29 -13.90 -1.39
N LEU A 77 5.31 -13.08 -1.01
CA LEU A 77 3.96 -13.58 -0.71
C LEU A 77 3.24 -14.12 -1.95
N LEU A 78 3.61 -13.67 -3.15
CA LEU A 78 3.08 -14.24 -4.40
C LEU A 78 3.38 -15.73 -4.58
N GLU A 79 4.46 -16.23 -3.96
CA GLU A 79 4.88 -17.62 -4.05
C GLU A 79 4.15 -18.53 -3.05
N VAL A 80 3.63 -17.95 -1.96
CA VAL A 80 3.10 -18.73 -0.82
C VAL A 80 1.60 -18.61 -0.63
N MET A 81 0.96 -17.66 -1.30
CA MET A 81 -0.49 -17.45 -1.22
C MET A 81 -1.04 -16.73 -2.45
N ASP A 82 -2.31 -16.96 -2.76
CA ASP A 82 -2.99 -16.18 -3.80
C ASP A 82 -3.39 -14.79 -3.26
N VAL A 83 -2.45 -13.84 -3.39
CA VAL A 83 -2.69 -12.45 -2.98
C VAL A 83 -3.71 -11.73 -3.89
N THR A 84 -3.98 -12.27 -5.07
CA THR A 84 -4.90 -11.67 -6.06
C THR A 84 -6.34 -12.12 -5.87
N ALA A 85 -6.59 -13.11 -5.00
CA ALA A 85 -7.92 -13.65 -4.77
C ALA A 85 -8.96 -12.55 -4.53
N GLY A 86 -10.02 -12.55 -5.33
CA GLY A 86 -11.12 -11.60 -5.25
C GLY A 86 -10.81 -10.18 -5.74
N LEU A 87 -9.60 -9.87 -6.24
CA LEU A 87 -9.32 -8.56 -6.82
C LEU A 87 -10.22 -8.31 -8.03
N LYS A 88 -10.92 -7.18 -8.01
CA LYS A 88 -11.83 -6.79 -9.09
C LYS A 88 -11.08 -6.54 -10.39
N PRO A 89 -11.69 -6.82 -11.56
CA PRO A 89 -11.12 -6.51 -12.86
C PRO A 89 -10.71 -5.04 -12.97
N GLY A 90 -9.53 -4.77 -13.55
CA GLY A 90 -8.99 -3.42 -13.65
C GLY A 90 -8.49 -2.81 -12.33
N GLY A 91 -8.49 -3.59 -11.25
CA GLY A 91 -7.88 -3.19 -9.98
C GLY A 91 -6.36 -3.04 -10.09
N TRP A 92 -5.79 -2.21 -9.20
CA TRP A 92 -4.35 -2.07 -9.09
C TRP A 92 -3.75 -3.10 -8.14
N ILE A 93 -2.63 -3.69 -8.56
CA ILE A 93 -1.69 -4.40 -7.70
C ILE A 93 -0.42 -3.57 -7.63
N LEU A 94 -0.10 -3.05 -6.45
CA LEU A 94 1.14 -2.33 -6.21
C LEU A 94 2.10 -3.21 -5.41
N LEU A 95 3.30 -3.41 -5.94
CA LEU A 95 4.34 -4.27 -5.36
C LEU A 95 5.56 -3.45 -4.90
N ASN A 96 6.08 -3.78 -3.74
CA ASN A 96 7.42 -3.35 -3.34
C ASN A 96 8.46 -4.18 -4.06
N SER A 97 8.90 -3.74 -5.22
CA SER A 97 9.91 -4.45 -6.02
C SER A 97 10.76 -3.52 -6.87
N ALA A 98 12.00 -3.93 -7.08
CA ALA A 98 12.92 -3.33 -8.04
C ALA A 98 12.67 -3.81 -9.48
N ASP A 99 11.97 -4.92 -9.65
CA ASP A 99 11.67 -5.48 -10.97
C ASP A 99 10.57 -4.69 -11.68
N PRO A 100 10.53 -4.67 -13.00
CA PRO A 100 9.48 -4.02 -13.75
C PRO A 100 8.13 -4.77 -13.57
N PRO A 101 6.98 -4.06 -13.73
CA PRO A 101 5.65 -4.65 -13.52
C PRO A 101 5.39 -5.91 -14.35
N GLU A 102 5.94 -5.97 -15.56
CA GLU A 102 5.77 -7.06 -16.52
C GLU A 102 6.36 -8.39 -16.03
N SER A 103 7.35 -8.32 -15.12
CA SER A 103 8.00 -9.52 -14.55
C SER A 103 7.06 -10.43 -13.76
N TYR A 104 5.89 -9.91 -13.38
CA TYR A 104 4.94 -10.65 -12.54
C TYR A 104 3.86 -11.40 -13.32
N GLY A 105 3.73 -11.17 -14.64
CA GLY A 105 2.74 -11.87 -15.46
C GLY A 105 1.28 -11.61 -15.06
N LEU A 106 0.99 -10.50 -14.41
CA LEU A 106 -0.34 -10.15 -13.88
C LEU A 106 -1.07 -9.10 -14.74
N GLN A 107 -0.39 -8.52 -15.72
CA GLN A 107 -0.86 -7.38 -16.51
C GLN A 107 -2.05 -7.70 -17.41
N ASP A 108 -2.25 -8.97 -17.78
CA ASP A 108 -3.39 -9.41 -18.62
C ASP A 108 -4.74 -9.29 -17.86
N ARG A 109 -4.69 -9.24 -16.55
CA ARG A 109 -5.88 -9.23 -15.69
C ARG A 109 -6.02 -7.96 -14.86
N PHE A 110 -4.90 -7.34 -14.50
CA PHE A 110 -4.84 -6.26 -13.53
C PHE A 110 -3.86 -5.19 -13.98
N ARG A 111 -4.05 -3.99 -13.47
CA ARG A 111 -3.03 -2.93 -13.56
C ARG A 111 -1.96 -3.20 -12.51
N VAL A 112 -0.70 -3.23 -12.92
CA VAL A 112 0.42 -3.54 -12.03
C VAL A 112 1.34 -2.33 -11.90
N GLY A 113 1.68 -1.99 -10.67
CA GLY A 113 2.69 -1.00 -10.35
C GLY A 113 3.79 -1.60 -9.49
N THR A 114 5.03 -1.18 -9.73
CA THR A 114 6.18 -1.56 -8.89
C THR A 114 6.95 -0.34 -8.44
N VAL A 115 7.44 -0.38 -7.21
CA VAL A 115 8.34 0.61 -6.64
C VAL A 115 9.35 -0.07 -5.74
N ASP A 116 10.63 0.25 -5.90
CA ASP A 116 11.67 -0.22 -4.98
C ASP A 116 11.65 0.62 -3.68
N ALA A 117 10.63 0.34 -2.86
CA ALA A 117 10.49 1.01 -1.56
C ALA A 117 11.60 0.64 -0.58
N ASN A 118 12.27 -0.51 -0.78
CA ASN A 118 13.45 -0.88 0.02
C ASN A 118 14.61 0.08 -0.26
N ARG A 119 14.92 0.36 -1.53
CA ARG A 119 15.93 1.32 -1.93
C ARG A 119 15.61 2.72 -1.39
N VAL A 120 14.35 3.15 -1.52
CA VAL A 120 13.89 4.44 -1.01
C VAL A 120 14.04 4.50 0.51
N ALA A 121 13.56 3.51 1.25
CA ALA A 121 13.68 3.45 2.70
C ALA A 121 15.15 3.44 3.16
N PHE A 122 16.01 2.72 2.45
CA PHE A 122 17.45 2.70 2.72
C PHE A 122 18.11 4.07 2.53
N LYS A 123 17.79 4.77 1.45
CA LYS A 123 18.29 6.12 1.15
C LYS A 123 17.98 7.11 2.27
N TYR A 124 16.77 7.04 2.82
CA TYR A 124 16.31 7.93 3.88
C TYR A 124 16.54 7.36 5.30
N ARG A 125 17.25 6.23 5.41
CA ARG A 125 17.59 5.56 6.68
C ARG A 125 16.34 5.24 7.52
N LEU A 126 15.31 4.73 6.88
CA LEU A 126 14.07 4.30 7.51
C LEU A 126 14.19 2.83 7.93
N GLY A 127 14.37 2.60 9.21
CA GLY A 127 14.61 1.28 9.78
C GLY A 127 16.07 0.80 9.69
N PRO A 128 16.36 -0.38 10.24
CA PRO A 128 17.69 -0.97 10.17
C PRO A 128 17.98 -1.51 8.77
N ARG A 129 19.27 -1.65 8.43
CA ARG A 129 19.72 -2.09 7.08
C ARG A 129 19.13 -3.43 6.62
N ASN A 130 18.94 -4.37 7.56
CA ASN A 130 18.42 -5.70 7.28
C ASN A 130 16.88 -5.81 7.34
N ALA A 131 16.19 -4.73 7.70
CA ALA A 131 14.74 -4.66 7.75
C ALA A 131 14.27 -3.21 7.50
N PRO A 132 14.36 -2.70 6.28
CA PRO A 132 13.93 -1.35 5.95
C PRO A 132 12.42 -1.20 6.18
N ILE A 133 12.01 -0.03 6.66
CA ILE A 133 10.60 0.29 6.89
C ILE A 133 10.05 0.93 5.63
N VAL A 134 9.23 0.18 4.89
CA VAL A 134 8.71 0.54 3.57
C VAL A 134 7.24 0.98 3.57
N ASN A 135 6.55 0.79 4.70
CA ASN A 135 5.11 0.95 4.83
C ASN A 135 4.58 2.34 4.46
N THR A 136 5.32 3.40 4.78
CA THR A 136 4.95 4.77 4.41
C THR A 136 5.35 5.10 2.97
N ALA A 137 6.57 4.70 2.56
CA ALA A 137 7.09 4.98 1.22
C ALA A 137 6.18 4.40 0.13
N ILE A 138 5.74 3.15 0.27
CA ILE A 138 4.88 2.49 -0.74
C ILE A 138 3.56 3.22 -0.96
N LEU A 139 3.05 3.95 0.04
CA LEU A 139 1.82 4.72 -0.09
C LEU A 139 1.96 5.89 -1.08
N GLY A 140 3.16 6.45 -1.23
CA GLY A 140 3.43 7.45 -2.26
C GLY A 140 3.19 6.90 -3.66
N ALA A 141 3.72 5.71 -3.94
CA ALA A 141 3.48 5.00 -5.19
C ALA A 141 2.00 4.65 -5.38
N PHE A 142 1.32 4.21 -4.30
CA PHE A 142 -0.12 3.94 -4.33
C PHE A 142 -0.95 5.19 -4.69
N ALA A 143 -0.66 6.32 -4.06
CA ALA A 143 -1.32 7.59 -4.37
C ALA A 143 -1.14 7.98 -5.85
N ARG A 144 0.06 7.76 -6.41
CA ARG A 144 0.36 8.07 -7.81
C ARG A 144 -0.46 7.24 -8.80
N VAL A 145 -0.50 5.91 -8.59
CA VAL A 145 -1.14 5.02 -9.57
C VAL A 145 -2.66 4.99 -9.45
N THR A 146 -3.20 5.23 -8.26
CA THR A 146 -4.65 5.18 -8.03
C THR A 146 -5.33 6.54 -8.10
N GLY A 147 -4.63 7.62 -7.78
CA GLY A 147 -5.23 8.94 -7.59
C GLY A 147 -6.26 9.01 -6.43
N LEU A 148 -6.30 7.99 -5.57
CA LEU A 148 -7.31 7.87 -4.50
C LEU A 148 -7.15 8.93 -3.41
N VAL A 149 -5.93 9.37 -3.19
CA VAL A 149 -5.55 10.36 -2.17
C VAL A 149 -4.48 11.30 -2.74
N GLY A 150 -4.58 12.58 -2.40
CA GLY A 150 -3.60 13.58 -2.81
C GLY A 150 -2.28 13.43 -2.05
N LEU A 151 -1.18 13.75 -2.73
CA LEU A 151 0.17 13.62 -2.16
C LEU A 151 0.35 14.45 -0.89
N GLU A 152 -0.18 15.67 -0.83
CA GLU A 152 -0.02 16.54 0.34
C GLU A 152 -0.80 16.03 1.57
N ALA A 153 -2.02 15.53 1.37
CA ALA A 153 -2.80 14.92 2.45
C ALA A 153 -2.08 13.68 3.00
N LEU A 154 -1.51 12.86 2.10
CA LEU A 154 -0.71 11.70 2.49
C LEU A 154 0.57 12.10 3.24
N CYS A 155 1.31 13.11 2.77
CA CYS A 155 2.52 13.60 3.46
C CYS A 155 2.22 14.12 4.87
N ASN A 156 1.09 14.81 5.05
CA ASN A 156 0.65 15.30 6.35
C ASN A 156 0.27 14.14 7.29
N ALA A 157 -0.48 13.16 6.78
CA ALA A 157 -0.84 11.98 7.55
C ALA A 157 0.41 11.18 7.99
N VAL A 158 1.38 11.00 7.10
CA VAL A 158 2.66 10.35 7.43
C VAL A 158 3.43 11.10 8.49
N ARG A 159 3.52 12.44 8.38
CA ARG A 159 4.25 13.27 9.35
C ARG A 159 3.68 13.13 10.76
N ASP A 160 2.35 13.07 10.88
CA ASP A 160 1.68 12.98 12.17
C ASP A 160 1.66 11.56 12.75
N ALA A 161 1.62 10.54 11.88
CA ALA A 161 1.56 9.14 12.31
C ALA A 161 2.93 8.56 12.70
N VAL A 162 4.03 9.10 12.16
CA VAL A 162 5.36 8.51 12.35
C VAL A 162 6.17 9.27 13.38
N PRO A 163 6.46 8.69 14.56
CA PRO A 163 7.18 9.41 15.64
C PRO A 163 8.68 9.56 15.37
N ILE A 164 9.24 8.73 14.48
CA ILE A 164 10.69 8.69 14.20
C ILE A 164 10.94 9.12 12.77
N ARG A 165 11.74 10.17 12.57
CA ARG A 165 12.12 10.71 11.27
C ARG A 165 10.92 11.03 10.36
N PRO A 166 9.94 11.82 10.82
CA PRO A 166 8.76 12.14 10.04
C PRO A 166 9.10 12.80 8.70
N ASP A 167 10.06 13.73 8.67
CA ASP A 167 10.43 14.42 7.42
C ASP A 167 11.14 13.51 6.42
N GLU A 168 11.95 12.56 6.87
CA GLU A 168 12.55 11.54 6.00
C GLU A 168 11.50 10.59 5.45
N ASN A 169 10.49 10.23 6.23
CA ASN A 169 9.35 9.45 5.74
C ASN A 169 8.56 10.22 4.67
N VAL A 170 8.32 11.51 4.87
CA VAL A 170 7.67 12.37 3.85
C VAL A 170 8.51 12.43 2.56
N LYS A 171 9.83 12.58 2.67
CA LYS A 171 10.71 12.53 1.48
C LYS A 171 10.64 11.19 0.76
N ALA A 172 10.57 10.09 1.51
CA ALA A 172 10.42 8.75 0.95
C ALA A 172 9.08 8.55 0.22
N VAL A 173 7.99 9.09 0.77
CA VAL A 173 6.67 9.10 0.11
C VAL A 173 6.74 9.85 -1.23
N ARG A 174 7.34 11.04 -1.24
CA ARG A 174 7.47 11.83 -2.48
C ARG A 174 8.34 11.14 -3.53
N GLU A 175 9.47 10.56 -3.13
CA GLU A 175 10.33 9.82 -4.06
C GLU A 175 9.62 8.58 -4.62
N ALA A 176 8.89 7.84 -3.79
CA ALA A 176 8.14 6.68 -4.25
C ALA A 176 6.98 7.07 -5.19
N PHE A 177 6.33 8.22 -4.95
CA PHE A 177 5.32 8.79 -5.84
C PHE A 177 5.89 9.08 -7.24
N GLU A 178 7.12 9.58 -7.32
CA GLU A 178 7.78 9.94 -8.58
C GLU A 178 8.41 8.73 -9.29
N SER A 179 8.86 7.72 -8.55
CA SER A 179 9.65 6.61 -9.06
C SER A 179 8.87 5.32 -9.33
N VAL A 180 7.56 5.30 -9.07
CA VAL A 180 6.72 4.14 -9.37
C VAL A 180 6.69 3.88 -10.88
N ARG A 181 6.85 2.61 -11.24
CA ARG A 181 6.63 2.11 -12.60
C ARG A 181 5.28 1.42 -12.65
N ALA A 182 4.55 1.62 -13.73
CA ALA A 182 3.23 1.05 -13.91
C ALA A 182 3.11 0.47 -15.31
N THR A 183 2.34 -0.62 -15.45
CA THR A 183 1.91 -1.09 -16.77
C THR A 183 1.19 0.03 -17.51
N GLN A 184 1.46 0.17 -18.81
CA GLN A 184 0.75 1.15 -19.63
C GLN A 184 -0.73 0.76 -19.70
N GLU A 185 -1.61 1.74 -19.57
CA GLU A 185 -3.01 1.53 -19.93
C GLU A 185 -3.05 1.31 -21.44
N ASP A 186 -3.56 0.15 -21.88
CA ASP A 186 -3.93 -0.02 -23.27
C ASP A 186 -4.96 1.07 -23.60
N LYS A 187 -4.54 2.05 -24.39
CA LYS A 187 -5.43 3.03 -25.00
C LYS A 187 -6.25 2.29 -26.07
N SER A 188 -7.32 1.64 -25.61
CA SER A 188 -8.38 1.14 -26.52
C SER A 188 -9.31 2.26 -26.90
#